data_33abb549b30f83f7577968978ef7152f
#
_entry.id   33abb549b30f83f7577968978ef7152f
#
_cell.length_a   1.000
_cell.length_b   1.000
_cell.length_c   1.000
_cell.angle_alpha   90.00
_cell.angle_beta   90.00
_cell.angle_gamma   90.00
#
_symmetry.space_group_name_H-M   'P 1'
#
loop_
_entity.id
_entity.type
_entity.pdbx_description
1 polymer ?
#
loop_
_entity_poly.entity_id
_entity_poly.type
_entity_poly.pdbx_seq_one_letter_code
_entity_poly.pdbx_strand_id
1 'polypeptide(L)'
;MKKVMILAECGSEVRQQLAERFGGKCELIFPEGKSVSEELLQRMDAVIGEPEREEILAMSSLRWIQITWAGADKYMRMKDVLSGITLTNVSGAFGTIIAEYVIGSVIAMYRAFPGYYENQKKHVWRKCDHVVTLYGKKALILGTGDIGRNIANRLKAFGVSTAGIHRQKSSDGDTVCVPASNTNSSPIRSREFPRFDQLDTSDHLDDYLPDADLVIGCLPRTPDTTGLMSRVRLALMKPDALFVNVGRGNLVRSADLIDALQEGALGGAILDVFETEPLPEDSPLWDMENVMITPHISGPSFGGNQQVQDTIWEICMENMEHFLNQEPLQHVVDLEAGY
;
A
#
# COMPACT_ATOMS: atom_id res chain seq x y z
N MET A 1 16.22 26.15 -18.53
CA MET A 1 16.58 25.02 -17.68
C MET A 1 15.34 24.68 -16.83
N LYS A 2 14.92 23.40 -16.79
CA LYS A 2 13.75 22.99 -15.99
C LYS A 2 14.02 23.20 -14.49
N LYS A 3 12.96 23.50 -13.73
CA LYS A 3 13.03 23.72 -12.29
C LYS A 3 12.26 22.63 -11.57
N VAL A 4 12.92 21.95 -10.66
CA VAL A 4 12.35 20.84 -9.90
C VAL A 4 12.39 21.18 -8.41
N MET A 5 11.23 21.24 -7.78
CA MET A 5 11.07 21.46 -6.35
C MET A 5 11.06 20.14 -5.61
N ILE A 6 11.82 20.06 -4.53
CA ILE A 6 11.90 18.89 -3.64
C ILE A 6 11.21 19.26 -2.33
N LEU A 7 9.95 18.86 -2.17
CA LEU A 7 9.17 19.01 -0.94
C LEU A 7 9.34 17.81 -0.01
N ALA A 8 9.69 16.64 -0.58
CA ALA A 8 9.89 15.43 0.18
C ALA A 8 11.05 15.57 1.19
N GLU A 9 10.95 14.85 2.31
CA GLU A 9 12.02 14.79 3.31
C GLU A 9 13.31 14.27 2.68
N CYS A 10 14.34 15.10 2.70
CA CYS A 10 15.56 14.92 1.95
C CYS A 10 16.79 15.16 2.84
N GLY A 11 17.42 14.09 3.30
CA GLY A 11 18.66 14.13 4.08
C GLY A 11 19.85 14.64 3.27
N SER A 12 20.95 14.96 3.93
CA SER A 12 22.16 15.51 3.30
C SER A 12 22.74 14.59 2.22
N GLU A 13 22.72 13.28 2.42
CA GLU A 13 23.22 12.29 1.48
C GLU A 13 22.39 12.29 0.17
N VAL A 14 21.07 12.27 0.27
CA VAL A 14 20.18 12.33 -0.89
C VAL A 14 20.32 13.66 -1.63
N ARG A 15 20.45 14.78 -0.89
CA ARG A 15 20.73 16.09 -1.52
C ARG A 15 22.02 16.09 -2.33
N GLN A 16 23.06 15.45 -1.80
CA GLN A 16 24.33 15.31 -2.51
C GLN A 16 24.16 14.45 -3.77
N GLN A 17 23.50 13.30 -3.69
CA GLN A 17 23.22 12.45 -4.85
C GLN A 17 22.41 13.18 -5.93
N LEU A 18 21.37 13.94 -5.53
CA LEU A 18 20.58 14.76 -6.45
C LEU A 18 21.44 15.83 -7.12
N ALA A 19 22.31 16.51 -6.37
CA ALA A 19 23.20 17.54 -6.92
C ALA A 19 24.24 16.95 -7.88
N GLU A 20 24.83 15.79 -7.56
CA GLU A 20 25.79 15.10 -8.43
C GLU A 20 25.16 14.58 -9.72
N ARG A 21 23.95 13.98 -9.64
CA ARG A 21 23.28 13.36 -10.79
C ARG A 21 22.61 14.38 -11.71
N PHE A 22 22.07 15.46 -11.15
CA PHE A 22 21.23 16.42 -11.86
C PHE A 22 21.75 17.87 -11.88
N GLY A 23 22.79 18.17 -11.12
CA GLY A 23 23.45 19.47 -11.17
C GLY A 23 23.90 19.83 -12.58
N GLY A 24 23.46 21.01 -13.07
CA GLY A 24 23.69 21.44 -14.46
C GLY A 24 22.65 20.92 -15.47
N LYS A 25 21.80 19.95 -15.16
CA LYS A 25 20.69 19.49 -16.02
C LYS A 25 19.38 20.23 -15.70
N CYS A 26 19.15 20.53 -14.42
CA CYS A 26 18.00 21.29 -13.93
C CYS A 26 18.40 22.16 -12.72
N GLU A 27 17.52 23.08 -12.35
CA GLU A 27 17.62 23.85 -11.11
C GLU A 27 16.85 23.11 -10.02
N LEU A 28 17.58 22.60 -9.02
CA LEU A 28 17.00 21.95 -7.84
C LEU A 28 16.65 22.97 -6.78
N ILE A 29 15.43 22.95 -6.31
CA ILE A 29 14.92 23.90 -5.32
C ILE A 29 14.46 23.12 -4.08
N PHE A 30 15.09 23.41 -2.96
CA PHE A 30 14.77 22.84 -1.66
C PHE A 30 14.18 23.97 -0.81
N PRO A 31 12.86 24.03 -0.62
CA PRO A 31 12.25 25.09 0.17
C PRO A 31 12.73 25.05 1.63
N GLU A 32 13.09 26.21 2.16
CA GLU A 32 13.39 26.37 3.58
C GLU A 32 12.11 26.77 4.32
N GLY A 33 11.59 25.89 5.19
CA GLY A 33 10.37 26.11 5.97
C GLY A 33 9.09 25.59 5.33
N LYS A 34 7.94 25.91 5.97
CA LYS A 34 6.62 25.35 5.58
C LYS A 34 5.89 26.11 4.47
N SER A 35 6.35 27.32 4.10
CA SER A 35 5.69 28.13 3.08
C SER A 35 6.66 28.49 1.96
N VAL A 36 6.23 28.24 0.74
CA VAL A 36 6.95 28.61 -0.50
C VAL A 36 6.31 29.89 -1.06
N SER A 37 7.12 30.85 -1.51
CA SER A 37 6.57 32.09 -2.07
C SER A 37 5.85 31.79 -3.39
N GLU A 38 4.74 32.49 -3.66
CA GLU A 38 3.96 32.33 -4.88
C GLU A 38 4.81 32.59 -6.14
N GLU A 39 5.70 33.57 -6.11
CA GLU A 39 6.62 33.88 -7.21
C GLU A 39 7.55 32.71 -7.55
N LEU A 40 7.97 31.94 -6.53
CA LEU A 40 8.77 30.73 -6.72
C LEU A 40 7.92 29.60 -7.30
N LEU A 41 6.69 29.40 -6.77
CA LEU A 41 5.77 28.37 -7.25
C LEU A 41 5.43 28.51 -8.73
N GLN A 42 5.17 29.74 -9.22
CA GLN A 42 4.82 29.99 -10.64
C GLN A 42 5.85 29.48 -11.65
N ARG A 43 7.08 29.24 -11.22
CA ARG A 43 8.22 28.89 -12.08
C ARG A 43 8.58 27.42 -12.05
N MET A 44 7.83 26.57 -11.34
CA MET A 44 8.13 25.15 -11.17
C MET A 44 7.61 24.33 -12.35
N ASP A 45 8.48 23.49 -12.91
CA ASP A 45 8.13 22.52 -13.95
C ASP A 45 7.74 21.15 -13.35
N ALA A 46 8.31 20.81 -12.20
CA ALA A 46 8.05 19.55 -11.51
C ALA A 46 8.18 19.68 -9.99
N VAL A 47 7.51 18.76 -9.28
CA VAL A 47 7.59 18.64 -7.82
C VAL A 47 7.82 17.18 -7.44
N ILE A 48 8.74 16.93 -6.51
CA ILE A 48 8.89 15.66 -5.81
C ILE A 48 8.45 15.85 -4.36
N GLY A 49 7.40 15.17 -3.96
CA GLY A 49 6.71 15.31 -2.67
C GLY A 49 5.22 15.59 -2.83
N GLU A 50 4.58 16.04 -1.77
CA GLU A 50 3.13 16.12 -1.65
C GLU A 50 2.61 17.57 -1.63
N PRO A 51 2.61 18.30 -2.76
CA PRO A 51 2.07 19.67 -2.80
C PRO A 51 0.59 19.70 -2.44
N GLU A 52 0.18 20.79 -1.79
CA GLU A 52 -1.23 21.07 -1.50
C GLU A 52 -1.94 21.66 -2.73
N ARG A 53 -3.28 21.65 -2.69
CA ARG A 53 -4.10 22.13 -3.80
C ARG A 53 -3.75 23.57 -4.22
N GLU A 54 -3.57 24.44 -3.23
CA GLU A 54 -3.25 25.84 -3.44
C GLU A 54 -1.88 26.03 -4.10
N GLU A 55 -0.91 25.20 -3.72
CA GLU A 55 0.41 25.19 -4.31
C GLU A 55 0.36 24.74 -5.79
N ILE A 56 -0.41 23.67 -6.09
CA ILE A 56 -0.60 23.17 -7.46
C ILE A 56 -1.22 24.27 -8.33
N LEU A 57 -2.24 24.95 -7.85
CA LEU A 57 -2.90 26.05 -8.57
C LEU A 57 -1.96 27.24 -8.83
N ALA A 58 -1.02 27.50 -7.92
CA ALA A 58 -0.03 28.57 -8.10
C ALA A 58 1.08 28.20 -9.10
N MET A 59 1.30 26.90 -9.39
CA MET A 59 2.36 26.41 -10.28
C MET A 59 1.92 26.38 -11.74
N SER A 60 1.80 27.53 -12.40
CA SER A 60 1.31 27.65 -13.78
C SER A 60 2.12 26.87 -14.84
N SER A 61 3.38 26.55 -14.55
CA SER A 61 4.28 25.81 -15.46
C SER A 61 4.38 24.33 -15.15
N LEU A 62 3.68 23.83 -14.10
CA LEU A 62 3.81 22.47 -13.61
C LEU A 62 3.38 21.43 -14.65
N ARG A 63 4.21 20.40 -14.84
CA ARG A 63 3.98 19.29 -15.78
C ARG A 63 4.01 17.93 -15.11
N TRP A 64 4.68 17.81 -13.96
CA TRP A 64 4.90 16.54 -13.30
C TRP A 64 4.92 16.70 -11.78
N ILE A 65 4.18 15.79 -11.11
CA ILE A 65 4.23 15.59 -9.66
C ILE A 65 4.66 14.13 -9.41
N GLN A 66 5.74 13.94 -8.66
CA GLN A 66 6.16 12.66 -8.11
C GLN A 66 5.81 12.62 -6.64
N ILE A 67 4.80 11.84 -6.28
CA ILE A 67 4.51 11.62 -4.84
C ILE A 67 5.40 10.50 -4.28
N THR A 68 5.65 10.56 -2.97
CA THR A 68 6.49 9.61 -2.26
C THR A 68 5.69 8.51 -1.54
N TRP A 69 4.39 8.45 -1.81
CA TRP A 69 3.47 7.42 -1.35
C TRP A 69 3.04 6.51 -2.50
N ALA A 70 2.62 5.27 -2.16
CA ALA A 70 2.03 4.38 -3.15
C ALA A 70 0.57 4.75 -3.45
N GLY A 71 -0.18 5.23 -2.46
CA GLY A 71 -1.57 5.61 -2.62
C GLY A 71 -1.72 7.06 -3.09
N ALA A 72 -2.59 7.28 -4.07
CA ALA A 72 -2.87 8.59 -4.65
C ALA A 72 -4.19 9.23 -4.17
N ASP A 73 -4.78 8.73 -3.09
CA ASP A 73 -6.13 9.12 -2.61
C ASP A 73 -6.32 10.63 -2.43
N LYS A 74 -5.30 11.33 -1.92
CA LYS A 74 -5.30 12.79 -1.76
C LYS A 74 -5.55 13.48 -3.10
N TYR A 75 -4.84 13.02 -4.14
CA TYR A 75 -4.86 13.63 -5.47
C TYR A 75 -6.10 13.24 -6.28
N MET A 76 -6.72 12.10 -5.97
CA MET A 76 -8.00 11.74 -6.56
C MET A 76 -9.12 12.71 -6.20
N ARG A 77 -9.04 13.35 -5.03
CA ARG A 77 -9.96 14.42 -4.61
C ARG A 77 -9.69 15.77 -5.26
N MET A 78 -8.58 15.89 -5.97
CA MET A 78 -8.06 17.11 -6.61
C MET A 78 -7.88 16.96 -8.12
N LYS A 79 -8.58 16.01 -8.76
CA LYS A 79 -8.47 15.74 -10.21
C LYS A 79 -8.64 16.99 -11.08
N ASP A 80 -9.51 17.90 -10.66
CA ASP A 80 -9.82 19.13 -11.36
C ASP A 80 -8.62 20.06 -11.54
N VAL A 81 -7.64 20.01 -10.63
CA VAL A 81 -6.41 20.83 -10.73
C VAL A 81 -5.23 20.09 -11.36
N LEU A 82 -5.38 18.80 -11.70
CA LEU A 82 -4.32 17.98 -12.30
C LEU A 82 -4.38 17.92 -13.83
N SER A 83 -5.25 18.70 -14.47
CA SER A 83 -5.36 18.71 -15.93
C SER A 83 -4.04 19.11 -16.59
N GLY A 84 -3.50 18.24 -17.44
CA GLY A 84 -2.21 18.46 -18.12
C GLY A 84 -0.97 18.23 -17.25
N ILE A 85 -1.15 17.73 -16.01
CA ILE A 85 -0.07 17.37 -15.10
C ILE A 85 -0.01 15.85 -15.01
N THR A 86 1.17 15.26 -15.21
CA THR A 86 1.38 13.83 -14.97
C THR A 86 1.63 13.61 -13.49
N LEU A 87 0.85 12.75 -12.86
CA LEU A 87 1.06 12.29 -11.49
C LEU A 87 1.73 10.92 -11.50
N THR A 88 2.81 10.75 -10.74
CA THR A 88 3.46 9.46 -10.54
C THR A 88 3.59 9.16 -9.05
N ASN A 89 3.56 7.88 -8.69
CA ASN A 89 3.72 7.41 -7.33
C ASN A 89 4.99 6.54 -7.15
N VAL A 90 5.18 5.95 -5.99
CA VAL A 90 6.30 5.05 -5.70
C VAL A 90 5.85 3.60 -5.51
N SER A 91 4.95 3.12 -6.39
CA SER A 91 4.57 1.71 -6.42
C SER A 91 5.82 0.83 -6.56
N GLY A 92 5.93 -0.23 -5.75
CA GLY A 92 7.11 -1.10 -5.68
C GLY A 92 8.04 -0.83 -4.50
N ALA A 93 7.90 0.31 -3.81
CA ALA A 93 8.74 0.62 -2.65
C ALA A 93 8.32 -0.15 -1.37
N PHE A 94 7.05 -0.50 -1.24
CA PHE A 94 6.48 -0.99 0.02
C PHE A 94 6.20 -2.49 0.08
N GLY A 95 6.28 -3.20 -1.06
CA GLY A 95 5.86 -4.59 -1.14
C GLY A 95 6.55 -5.51 -0.13
N THR A 96 7.84 -5.34 0.09
CA THR A 96 8.61 -6.15 1.04
C THR A 96 8.20 -5.89 2.48
N ILE A 97 8.21 -4.64 2.92
CA ILE A 97 7.96 -4.30 4.33
C ILE A 97 6.52 -4.60 4.75
N ILE A 98 5.54 -4.32 3.87
CA ILE A 98 4.13 -4.65 4.13
C ILE A 98 3.94 -6.17 4.17
N ALA A 99 4.59 -6.93 3.30
CA ALA A 99 4.50 -8.38 3.35
C ALA A 99 5.10 -8.96 4.63
N GLU A 100 6.21 -8.41 5.13
CA GLU A 100 6.80 -8.80 6.41
C GLU A 100 5.87 -8.47 7.58
N TYR A 101 5.24 -7.30 7.56
CA TYR A 101 4.20 -6.93 8.52
C TYR A 101 3.06 -7.96 8.53
N VAL A 102 2.49 -8.30 7.36
CA VAL A 102 1.38 -9.27 7.24
C VAL A 102 1.80 -10.62 7.79
N ILE A 103 2.95 -11.16 7.39
CA ILE A 103 3.42 -12.46 7.86
C ILE A 103 3.64 -12.45 9.38
N GLY A 104 4.31 -11.42 9.89
CA GLY A 104 4.57 -11.27 11.33
C GLY A 104 3.29 -11.21 12.14
N SER A 105 2.32 -10.42 11.69
CA SER A 105 1.01 -10.25 12.35
C SER A 105 0.16 -11.53 12.31
N VAL A 106 0.12 -12.23 11.18
CA VAL A 106 -0.58 -13.52 11.07
C VAL A 106 0.05 -14.57 11.99
N ILE A 107 1.39 -14.66 12.02
CA ILE A 107 2.08 -15.57 12.95
C ILE A 107 1.78 -15.18 14.40
N ALA A 108 1.78 -13.89 14.75
CA ALA A 108 1.50 -13.42 16.09
C ALA A 108 0.08 -13.83 16.54
N MET A 109 -0.93 -13.69 15.68
CA MET A 109 -2.31 -14.10 15.97
C MET A 109 -2.42 -15.62 16.06
N TYR A 110 -1.91 -16.38 15.09
CA TYR A 110 -1.96 -17.85 15.07
C TYR A 110 -1.20 -18.50 16.24
N ARG A 111 -0.18 -17.82 16.77
CA ARG A 111 0.60 -18.28 17.92
C ARG A 111 0.12 -17.69 19.24
N ALA A 112 -1.01 -16.94 19.24
CA ALA A 112 -1.58 -16.27 20.41
C ALA A 112 -0.57 -15.37 21.18
N PHE A 113 0.37 -14.72 20.48
CA PHE A 113 1.39 -13.87 21.11
C PHE A 113 0.80 -12.71 21.91
N PRO A 114 -0.29 -12.03 21.48
CA PRO A 114 -0.95 -11.01 22.31
C PRO A 114 -1.38 -11.54 23.69
N GLY A 115 -2.00 -12.72 23.74
CA GLY A 115 -2.42 -13.36 24.99
C GLY A 115 -1.23 -13.76 25.89
N TYR A 116 -0.13 -14.26 25.29
CA TYR A 116 1.10 -14.53 26.05
C TYR A 116 1.74 -13.26 26.60
N TYR A 117 1.69 -12.15 25.85
CA TYR A 117 2.20 -10.87 26.32
C TYR A 117 1.39 -10.34 27.52
N GLU A 118 0.05 -10.48 27.49
CA GLU A 118 -0.79 -10.13 28.64
C GLU A 118 -0.53 -11.04 29.85
N ASN A 119 -0.34 -12.34 29.64
CA ASN A 119 0.06 -13.26 30.69
C ASN A 119 1.42 -12.89 31.32
N GLN A 120 2.39 -12.50 30.46
CA GLN A 120 3.71 -12.05 30.92
C GLN A 120 3.62 -10.82 31.83
N LYS A 121 2.82 -9.80 31.45
CA LYS A 121 2.60 -8.60 32.29
C LYS A 121 2.01 -8.95 33.67
N LYS A 122 1.17 -10.00 33.71
CA LYS A 122 0.51 -10.46 34.95
C LYS A 122 1.34 -11.50 35.72
N HIS A 123 2.54 -11.86 35.27
CA HIS A 123 3.40 -12.92 35.78
C HIS A 123 2.68 -14.28 35.85
N VAL A 124 1.82 -14.58 34.84
CA VAL A 124 1.05 -15.81 34.77
C VAL A 124 1.71 -16.79 33.79
N TRP A 125 2.14 -17.97 34.27
CA TRP A 125 2.66 -19.06 33.47
C TRP A 125 1.52 -19.99 33.03
N ARG A 126 0.84 -19.62 31.91
CA ARG A 126 -0.31 -20.36 31.39
C ARG A 126 -0.22 -20.47 29.87
N LYS A 127 -0.60 -21.64 29.34
CA LYS A 127 -0.75 -21.84 27.90
C LYS A 127 -2.00 -21.11 27.41
N CYS A 128 -1.90 -20.53 26.22
CA CYS A 128 -3.06 -20.09 25.44
C CYS A 128 -3.57 -21.29 24.63
N ASP A 129 -4.88 -21.39 24.52
CA ASP A 129 -5.53 -22.40 23.68
C ASP A 129 -5.50 -21.97 22.20
N HIS A 130 -5.74 -22.92 21.29
CA HIS A 130 -5.90 -22.64 19.85
C HIS A 130 -4.67 -22.06 19.12
N VAL A 131 -3.51 -22.69 19.30
CA VAL A 131 -2.31 -22.38 18.49
C VAL A 131 -2.43 -23.03 17.11
N VAL A 132 -2.31 -22.23 16.07
CA VAL A 132 -2.46 -22.63 14.66
C VAL A 132 -1.12 -22.54 13.92
N THR A 133 -0.94 -23.33 12.86
CA THR A 133 0.19 -23.23 11.93
C THR A 133 -0.24 -22.64 10.58
N LEU A 134 0.67 -21.96 9.89
CA LEU A 134 0.47 -21.53 8.51
C LEU A 134 0.54 -22.68 7.51
N TYR A 135 1.28 -23.74 7.81
CA TYR A 135 1.48 -24.86 6.89
C TYR A 135 0.14 -25.49 6.50
N GLY A 136 -0.09 -25.63 5.20
CA GLY A 136 -1.30 -26.21 4.63
C GLY A 136 -2.50 -25.26 4.58
N LYS A 137 -2.38 -24.00 5.02
CA LYS A 137 -3.42 -22.98 4.93
C LYS A 137 -3.61 -22.45 3.50
N LYS A 138 -4.77 -21.85 3.25
CA LYS A 138 -5.12 -21.20 1.97
C LYS A 138 -5.29 -19.70 2.19
N ALA A 139 -4.56 -18.90 1.44
CA ALA A 139 -4.67 -17.45 1.45
C ALA A 139 -5.30 -16.92 0.17
N LEU A 140 -6.35 -16.13 0.31
CA LEU A 140 -6.97 -15.32 -0.74
C LEU A 140 -6.48 -13.89 -0.62
N ILE A 141 -5.82 -13.39 -1.66
CA ILE A 141 -5.20 -12.06 -1.66
C ILE A 141 -5.95 -11.17 -2.65
N LEU A 142 -6.59 -10.13 -2.12
CA LEU A 142 -7.33 -9.14 -2.88
C LEU A 142 -6.36 -8.05 -3.33
N GLY A 143 -5.98 -8.10 -4.59
CA GLY A 143 -4.95 -7.25 -5.20
C GLY A 143 -3.69 -8.03 -5.55
N THR A 144 -3.35 -8.09 -6.84
CA THR A 144 -2.23 -8.86 -7.38
C THR A 144 -1.05 -7.98 -7.82
N GLY A 145 -1.00 -6.75 -7.31
CA GLY A 145 0.07 -5.79 -7.51
C GLY A 145 1.35 -6.15 -6.74
N ASP A 146 2.22 -5.17 -6.54
CA ASP A 146 3.49 -5.36 -5.84
C ASP A 146 3.31 -5.95 -4.43
N ILE A 147 2.45 -5.36 -3.60
CA ILE A 147 2.19 -5.83 -2.22
C ILE A 147 1.66 -7.26 -2.22
N GLY A 148 0.61 -7.54 -3.00
CA GLY A 148 -0.01 -8.87 -3.03
C GLY A 148 0.94 -9.97 -3.50
N ARG A 149 1.78 -9.70 -4.50
CA ARG A 149 2.82 -10.63 -4.95
C ARG A 149 3.87 -10.89 -3.88
N ASN A 150 4.32 -9.87 -3.19
CA ASN A 150 5.27 -9.98 -2.10
C ASN A 150 4.72 -10.80 -0.93
N ILE A 151 3.44 -10.62 -0.59
CA ILE A 151 2.73 -11.42 0.42
C ILE A 151 2.63 -12.88 -0.03
N ALA A 152 2.12 -13.13 -1.25
CA ALA A 152 1.96 -14.48 -1.79
C ALA A 152 3.26 -15.25 -1.78
N ASN A 153 4.35 -14.63 -2.25
CA ASN A 153 5.66 -15.26 -2.31
C ASN A 153 6.16 -15.70 -0.93
N ARG A 154 5.99 -14.86 0.09
CA ARG A 154 6.42 -15.19 1.45
C ARG A 154 5.54 -16.25 2.11
N LEU A 155 4.22 -16.18 1.90
CA LEU A 155 3.28 -17.21 2.39
C LEU A 155 3.60 -18.58 1.82
N LYS A 156 3.99 -18.69 0.55
CA LYS A 156 4.41 -19.94 -0.06
C LYS A 156 5.62 -20.57 0.64
N ALA A 157 6.56 -19.78 1.13
CA ALA A 157 7.69 -20.28 1.90
C ALA A 157 7.28 -20.94 3.22
N PHE A 158 6.08 -20.63 3.74
CA PHE A 158 5.45 -21.27 4.90
C PHE A 158 4.53 -22.45 4.52
N GLY A 159 4.47 -22.84 3.24
CA GLY A 159 3.61 -23.92 2.76
C GLY A 159 2.12 -23.53 2.66
N VAL A 160 1.82 -22.24 2.48
CA VAL A 160 0.47 -21.72 2.23
C VAL A 160 0.17 -21.73 0.74
N SER A 161 -0.98 -22.23 0.34
CA SER A 161 -1.49 -22.08 -1.05
C SER A 161 -2.09 -20.68 -1.23
N THR A 162 -1.84 -20.05 -2.39
CA THR A 162 -2.21 -18.65 -2.62
C THR A 162 -3.10 -18.49 -3.85
N ALA A 163 -4.24 -17.81 -3.68
CA ALA A 163 -5.09 -17.32 -4.76
C ALA A 163 -5.07 -15.79 -4.77
N GLY A 164 -4.96 -15.21 -5.96
CA GLY A 164 -4.97 -13.76 -6.15
C GLY A 164 -6.19 -13.30 -6.92
N ILE A 165 -6.89 -12.30 -6.41
CA ILE A 165 -8.02 -11.67 -7.09
C ILE A 165 -7.59 -10.31 -7.63
N HIS A 166 -7.81 -10.09 -8.93
CA HIS A 166 -7.58 -8.81 -9.58
C HIS A 166 -8.87 -8.25 -10.17
N ARG A 167 -8.83 -6.99 -10.62
CA ARG A 167 -9.96 -6.36 -11.29
C ARG A 167 -10.33 -7.14 -12.57
N GLN A 168 -11.62 -7.19 -12.88
CA GLN A 168 -12.11 -7.76 -14.13
C GLN A 168 -11.45 -7.07 -15.33
N LYS A 169 -11.14 -7.82 -16.39
CA LYS A 169 -10.68 -7.23 -17.64
C LYS A 169 -11.81 -6.39 -18.26
N SER A 170 -11.48 -5.18 -18.71
CA SER A 170 -12.30 -4.51 -19.69
C SER A 170 -12.36 -5.38 -20.96
N SER A 171 -13.49 -5.39 -21.67
CA SER A 171 -13.78 -6.22 -22.84
C SER A 171 -12.81 -6.10 -24.03
N ASP A 172 -11.80 -5.26 -23.93
CA ASP A 172 -10.83 -4.92 -24.97
C ASP A 172 -9.48 -5.61 -24.84
N GLY A 173 -9.49 -6.89 -24.46
CA GLY A 173 -8.34 -7.78 -24.77
C GLY A 173 -7.01 -7.52 -24.04
N ASP A 174 -6.96 -6.61 -23.09
CA ASP A 174 -5.73 -6.33 -22.35
C ASP A 174 -5.39 -7.52 -21.44
N THR A 175 -4.45 -8.30 -21.92
CA THR A 175 -3.67 -9.20 -21.05
C THR A 175 -3.17 -8.35 -19.89
N VAL A 176 -3.32 -8.83 -18.64
CA VAL A 176 -2.70 -8.22 -17.46
C VAL A 176 -1.19 -8.23 -17.68
N CYS A 177 -0.73 -7.34 -18.53
CA CYS A 177 0.66 -6.93 -18.57
C CYS A 177 0.86 -6.07 -17.32
N VAL A 178 1.26 -6.72 -16.22
CA VAL A 178 2.09 -6.02 -15.27
C VAL A 178 3.26 -5.52 -16.10
N PRO A 179 3.50 -4.19 -16.22
CA PRO A 179 4.69 -3.75 -16.88
C PRO A 179 5.85 -4.48 -16.18
N ALA A 180 6.54 -5.34 -16.91
CA ALA A 180 7.86 -5.74 -16.52
C ALA A 180 8.64 -4.43 -16.55
N SER A 181 8.80 -3.81 -15.38
CA SER A 181 9.77 -2.73 -15.23
C SER A 181 11.11 -3.35 -15.56
N ASN A 182 11.53 -3.21 -16.80
CA ASN A 182 12.90 -3.44 -17.22
C ASN A 182 13.77 -2.41 -16.53
N THR A 183 14.13 -2.65 -15.29
CA THR A 183 15.18 -1.86 -14.64
C THR A 183 16.09 -2.81 -13.88
N ASN A 184 17.27 -2.96 -14.45
CA ASN A 184 18.42 -3.74 -13.95
C ASN A 184 19.13 -3.07 -12.77
N SER A 185 18.46 -2.29 -11.92
CA SER A 185 19.15 -1.43 -10.97
C SER A 185 18.93 -1.76 -9.48
N SER A 186 18.06 -2.72 -9.12
CA SER A 186 17.98 -3.17 -7.72
C SER A 186 18.09 -4.69 -7.62
N PRO A 187 18.97 -5.26 -6.77
CA PRO A 187 19.11 -6.70 -6.57
C PRO A 187 17.81 -7.34 -6.01
N ILE A 188 16.85 -6.54 -5.56
CA ILE A 188 15.54 -6.99 -5.04
C ILE A 188 14.50 -7.10 -6.16
N ARG A 189 14.62 -6.30 -7.24
CA ARG A 189 13.65 -6.24 -8.35
C ARG A 189 13.81 -7.36 -9.40
N SER A 190 14.94 -8.04 -9.48
CA SER A 190 15.28 -8.99 -10.55
C SER A 190 15.00 -10.46 -10.23
N ARG A 191 14.44 -10.81 -9.07
CA ARG A 191 14.02 -12.17 -8.80
C ARG A 191 12.65 -12.42 -9.43
N GLU A 192 12.56 -13.38 -10.36
CA GLU A 192 11.28 -13.98 -10.76
C GLU A 192 10.66 -14.61 -9.52
N PHE A 193 9.76 -13.88 -8.87
CA PHE A 193 9.01 -14.43 -7.74
C PHE A 193 8.01 -15.45 -8.27
N PRO A 194 7.86 -16.60 -7.60
CA PRO A 194 6.81 -17.54 -7.95
C PRO A 194 5.46 -16.83 -7.93
N ARG A 195 4.69 -17.01 -9.00
CA ARG A 195 3.37 -16.43 -9.17
C ARG A 195 2.40 -17.02 -8.16
N PHE A 196 1.24 -16.41 -7.97
CA PHE A 196 0.12 -17.04 -7.27
C PHE A 196 -0.13 -18.45 -7.81
N ASP A 197 -0.62 -19.37 -6.97
CA ASP A 197 -0.99 -20.71 -7.44
C ASP A 197 -2.24 -20.64 -8.32
N GLN A 198 -3.15 -19.69 -8.01
CA GLN A 198 -4.33 -19.38 -8.79
C GLN A 198 -4.50 -17.88 -8.95
N LEU A 199 -5.00 -17.43 -10.10
CA LEU A 199 -5.35 -16.04 -10.37
C LEU A 199 -6.75 -16.00 -10.97
N ASP A 200 -7.60 -15.12 -10.43
CA ASP A 200 -8.95 -14.92 -10.91
C ASP A 200 -9.39 -13.46 -10.79
N THR A 201 -10.56 -13.16 -11.30
CA THR A 201 -11.14 -11.82 -11.30
C THR A 201 -12.11 -11.62 -10.14
N SER A 202 -12.45 -10.36 -9.85
CA SER A 202 -13.37 -9.98 -8.78
C SER A 202 -14.75 -10.61 -8.88
N ASP A 203 -15.18 -11.06 -10.07
CA ASP A 203 -16.47 -11.70 -10.28
C ASP A 203 -16.56 -13.09 -9.63
N HIS A 204 -15.42 -13.76 -9.49
CA HIS A 204 -15.29 -15.06 -8.87
C HIS A 204 -14.85 -15.01 -7.40
N LEU A 205 -14.79 -13.82 -6.80
CA LEU A 205 -14.34 -13.65 -5.41
C LEU A 205 -15.11 -14.57 -4.44
N ASP A 206 -16.41 -14.67 -4.62
CA ASP A 206 -17.30 -15.40 -3.71
C ASP A 206 -17.05 -16.93 -3.75
N ASP A 207 -16.48 -17.45 -4.84
CA ASP A 207 -16.13 -18.88 -4.99
C ASP A 207 -14.91 -19.27 -4.13
N TYR A 208 -14.04 -18.31 -3.79
CA TYR A 208 -12.81 -18.54 -3.03
C TYR A 208 -12.98 -18.35 -1.52
N LEU A 209 -13.93 -17.51 -1.10
CA LEU A 209 -14.10 -17.13 0.32
C LEU A 209 -14.36 -18.34 1.25
N PRO A 210 -15.20 -19.35 0.88
CA PRO A 210 -15.49 -20.50 1.75
C PRO A 210 -14.27 -21.38 2.03
N ASP A 211 -13.26 -21.34 1.18
CA ASP A 211 -12.06 -22.17 1.28
C ASP A 211 -10.87 -21.44 1.92
N ALA A 212 -10.94 -20.10 2.05
CA ALA A 212 -9.85 -19.29 2.54
C ALA A 212 -9.71 -19.35 4.07
N ASP A 213 -8.49 -19.61 4.54
CA ASP A 213 -8.11 -19.46 5.95
C ASP A 213 -7.62 -18.04 6.25
N LEU A 214 -7.09 -17.35 5.23
CA LEU A 214 -6.64 -15.97 5.29
C LEU A 214 -7.26 -15.21 4.11
N VAL A 215 -7.91 -14.08 4.36
CA VAL A 215 -8.34 -13.13 3.33
C VAL A 215 -7.60 -11.83 3.55
N ILE A 216 -6.76 -11.43 2.58
CA ILE A 216 -5.81 -10.34 2.73
C ILE A 216 -6.12 -9.24 1.72
N GLY A 217 -6.58 -8.09 2.21
CA GLY A 217 -6.87 -6.89 1.41
C GLY A 217 -5.64 -6.00 1.23
N CYS A 218 -5.22 -5.81 -0.02
CA CYS A 218 -4.17 -4.88 -0.43
C CYS A 218 -4.59 -4.05 -1.67
N LEU A 219 -5.89 -3.71 -1.72
CA LEU A 219 -6.50 -2.95 -2.80
C LEU A 219 -6.43 -1.43 -2.55
N PRO A 220 -6.33 -0.61 -3.61
CA PRO A 220 -6.47 0.84 -3.50
C PRO A 220 -7.94 1.22 -3.21
N ARG A 221 -8.16 2.49 -2.84
CA ARG A 221 -9.51 3.04 -2.70
C ARG A 221 -10.06 3.42 -4.07
N THR A 222 -11.11 2.71 -4.50
CA THR A 222 -11.88 3.02 -5.70
C THR A 222 -13.37 2.84 -5.41
N PRO A 223 -14.29 3.30 -6.27
CA PRO A 223 -15.71 2.96 -6.15
C PRO A 223 -15.95 1.44 -6.08
N ASP A 224 -15.25 0.65 -6.91
CA ASP A 224 -15.42 -0.80 -7.02
C ASP A 224 -14.88 -1.56 -5.81
N THR A 225 -13.90 -1.01 -5.10
CA THR A 225 -13.32 -1.64 -3.90
C THR A 225 -14.00 -1.21 -2.61
N THR A 226 -14.84 -0.16 -2.66
CA THR A 226 -15.55 0.35 -1.50
C THR A 226 -16.67 -0.61 -1.08
N GLY A 227 -16.57 -1.16 0.14
CA GLY A 227 -17.50 -2.16 0.66
C GLY A 227 -17.42 -3.51 -0.06
N LEU A 228 -16.34 -3.78 -0.78
CA LEU A 228 -16.15 -5.04 -1.50
C LEU A 228 -16.29 -6.24 -0.55
N MET A 229 -15.70 -6.16 0.66
CA MET A 229 -15.90 -7.14 1.72
C MET A 229 -17.15 -6.77 2.54
N SER A 230 -18.33 -7.00 1.93
CA SER A 230 -19.62 -6.77 2.56
C SER A 230 -19.91 -7.81 3.66
N ARG A 231 -20.94 -7.54 4.51
CA ARG A 231 -21.42 -8.50 5.52
C ARG A 231 -21.70 -9.89 4.93
N VAL A 232 -22.28 -9.94 3.71
CA VAL A 232 -22.55 -11.21 3.02
C VAL A 232 -21.26 -11.96 2.73
N ARG A 233 -20.24 -11.29 2.22
CA ARG A 233 -18.93 -11.88 1.93
C ARG A 233 -18.17 -12.30 3.18
N LEU A 234 -18.23 -11.49 4.25
CA LEU A 234 -17.67 -11.89 5.54
C LEU A 234 -18.31 -13.17 6.05
N ALA A 235 -19.63 -13.34 5.88
CA ALA A 235 -20.34 -14.56 6.26
C ALA A 235 -20.04 -15.79 5.38
N LEU A 236 -19.45 -15.62 4.20
CA LEU A 236 -18.97 -16.74 3.38
C LEU A 236 -17.60 -17.25 3.83
N MET A 237 -16.85 -16.49 4.61
CA MET A 237 -15.55 -16.92 5.12
C MET A 237 -15.69 -18.04 6.15
N LYS A 238 -14.60 -18.79 6.39
CA LYS A 238 -14.58 -19.78 7.46
C LYS A 238 -14.68 -19.10 8.83
N PRO A 239 -15.38 -19.73 9.81
CA PRO A 239 -15.48 -19.15 11.16
C PRO A 239 -14.14 -18.99 11.89
N ASP A 240 -13.09 -19.71 11.46
CA ASP A 240 -11.74 -19.61 12.01
C ASP A 240 -10.79 -18.82 11.10
N ALA A 241 -11.28 -18.24 10.01
CA ALA A 241 -10.47 -17.43 9.08
C ALA A 241 -10.06 -16.10 9.71
N LEU A 242 -8.89 -15.60 9.29
CA LEU A 242 -8.44 -14.24 9.60
C LEU A 242 -8.68 -13.31 8.39
N PHE A 243 -9.25 -12.15 8.66
CA PHE A 243 -9.33 -11.04 7.73
C PHE A 243 -8.18 -10.06 8.00
N VAL A 244 -7.39 -9.77 6.97
CA VAL A 244 -6.23 -8.85 7.05
C VAL A 244 -6.45 -7.69 6.11
N ASN A 245 -6.33 -6.46 6.59
CA ASN A 245 -6.44 -5.28 5.71
C ASN A 245 -5.24 -4.35 5.88
N VAL A 246 -4.41 -4.31 4.84
CA VAL A 246 -3.24 -3.43 4.69
C VAL A 246 -3.33 -2.54 3.45
N GLY A 247 -4.49 -2.52 2.81
CA GLY A 247 -4.78 -1.67 1.66
C GLY A 247 -5.40 -0.34 2.05
N ARG A 248 -6.75 -0.30 2.06
CA ARG A 248 -7.53 0.87 2.48
C ARG A 248 -8.73 0.44 3.32
N GLY A 249 -9.09 1.26 4.30
CA GLY A 249 -10.16 0.93 5.24
C GLY A 249 -11.55 0.85 4.62
N ASN A 250 -11.79 1.52 3.48
CA ASN A 250 -13.05 1.42 2.76
C ASN A 250 -13.36 0.03 2.17
N LEU A 251 -12.42 -0.91 2.18
CA LEU A 251 -12.61 -2.27 1.68
C LEU A 251 -13.76 -2.99 2.42
N VAL A 252 -13.91 -2.73 3.70
CA VAL A 252 -14.95 -3.26 4.58
C VAL A 252 -15.59 -2.15 5.39
N ARG A 253 -16.91 -2.19 5.57
CA ARG A 253 -17.59 -1.26 6.49
C ARG A 253 -17.29 -1.67 7.92
N SER A 254 -16.92 -0.72 8.76
CA SER A 254 -16.56 -0.98 10.15
C SER A 254 -17.67 -1.72 10.92
N ALA A 255 -18.93 -1.32 10.72
CA ALA A 255 -20.07 -1.96 11.36
C ALA A 255 -20.22 -3.43 10.94
N ASP A 256 -20.09 -3.74 9.63
CA ASP A 256 -20.21 -5.11 9.12
C ASP A 256 -19.11 -6.03 9.69
N LEU A 257 -17.89 -5.50 9.82
CA LEU A 257 -16.76 -6.24 10.38
C LEU A 257 -16.93 -6.48 11.88
N ILE A 258 -17.34 -5.46 12.63
CA ILE A 258 -17.63 -5.56 14.08
C ILE A 258 -18.69 -6.62 14.33
N ASP A 259 -19.81 -6.55 13.60
CA ASP A 259 -20.88 -7.55 13.71
C ASP A 259 -20.37 -8.98 13.46
N ALA A 260 -19.61 -9.17 12.36
CA ALA A 260 -19.08 -10.48 11.98
C ALA A 260 -18.12 -11.05 13.04
N LEU A 261 -17.29 -10.20 13.67
CA LEU A 261 -16.37 -10.60 14.74
C LEU A 261 -17.12 -10.94 16.03
N GLN A 262 -18.13 -10.15 16.40
CA GLN A 262 -18.95 -10.38 17.61
C GLN A 262 -19.83 -11.60 17.50
N GLU A 263 -20.38 -11.87 16.31
CA GLU A 263 -21.19 -13.06 16.02
C GLU A 263 -20.34 -14.34 15.87
N GLY A 264 -19.00 -14.22 15.87
CA GLY A 264 -18.10 -15.36 15.66
C GLY A 264 -18.11 -15.90 14.23
N ALA A 265 -18.53 -15.09 13.27
CA ALA A 265 -18.49 -15.43 11.84
C ALA A 265 -17.04 -15.40 11.30
N LEU A 266 -16.11 -14.76 12.01
CA LEU A 266 -14.68 -14.71 11.72
C LEU A 266 -13.85 -15.06 12.95
N GLY A 267 -12.73 -15.76 12.74
CA GLY A 267 -11.77 -16.08 13.79
C GLY A 267 -11.02 -14.87 14.34
N GLY A 268 -10.84 -13.83 13.53
CA GLY A 268 -10.21 -12.59 13.95
C GLY A 268 -9.89 -11.66 12.78
N ALA A 269 -9.33 -10.49 13.12
CA ALA A 269 -8.89 -9.52 12.12
C ALA A 269 -7.52 -8.90 12.46
N ILE A 270 -6.78 -8.51 11.42
CA ILE A 270 -5.54 -7.74 11.49
C ILE A 270 -5.76 -6.49 10.64
N LEU A 271 -5.81 -5.34 11.29
CA LEU A 271 -6.23 -4.09 10.66
C LEU A 271 -5.14 -3.02 10.83
N ASP A 272 -4.55 -2.61 9.72
CA ASP A 272 -3.64 -1.48 9.69
C ASP A 272 -4.33 -0.20 9.18
N VAL A 273 -5.49 -0.37 8.54
CA VAL A 273 -6.28 0.72 7.94
C VAL A 273 -7.75 0.61 8.31
N PHE A 274 -8.43 1.76 8.41
CA PHE A 274 -9.81 1.87 8.88
C PHE A 274 -10.66 2.75 7.96
N GLU A 275 -11.97 2.55 8.00
CA GLU A 275 -12.94 3.38 7.26
C GLU A 275 -12.83 4.86 7.67
N THR A 276 -12.60 5.10 8.97
CA THR A 276 -12.28 6.41 9.56
C THR A 276 -10.94 6.33 10.26
N GLU A 277 -10.02 7.20 9.88
CA GLU A 277 -8.68 7.33 10.48
C GLU A 277 -8.47 8.77 11.00
N PRO A 278 -8.01 8.92 12.23
CA PRO A 278 -7.73 7.93 13.25
C PRO A 278 -8.96 7.11 13.64
N LEU A 279 -8.75 5.82 14.05
CA LEU A 279 -9.83 4.97 14.58
C LEU A 279 -10.46 5.66 15.79
N PRO A 280 -11.81 5.87 15.82
CA PRO A 280 -12.47 6.50 16.96
C PRO A 280 -12.18 5.81 18.29
N GLU A 281 -12.02 6.59 19.36
CA GLU A 281 -11.68 6.08 20.71
C GLU A 281 -12.76 5.16 21.29
N ASP A 282 -14.02 5.34 20.85
CA ASP A 282 -15.17 4.54 21.25
C ASP A 282 -15.42 3.31 20.36
N SER A 283 -14.53 3.02 19.43
CA SER A 283 -14.69 1.86 18.54
C SER A 283 -14.61 0.55 19.33
N PRO A 284 -15.58 -0.37 19.18
CA PRO A 284 -15.54 -1.68 19.81
C PRO A 284 -14.32 -2.52 19.42
N LEU A 285 -13.68 -2.25 18.29
CA LEU A 285 -12.50 -2.97 17.80
C LEU A 285 -11.34 -2.93 18.80
N TRP A 286 -11.22 -1.86 19.62
CA TRP A 286 -10.14 -1.73 20.60
C TRP A 286 -10.16 -2.81 21.68
N ASP A 287 -11.35 -3.29 22.06
CA ASP A 287 -11.55 -4.23 23.16
C ASP A 287 -11.67 -5.69 22.69
N MET A 288 -11.59 -5.96 21.37
CA MET A 288 -11.70 -7.30 20.81
C MET A 288 -10.36 -8.05 20.90
N GLU A 289 -10.30 -9.14 21.67
CA GLU A 289 -9.09 -9.96 21.85
C GLU A 289 -8.63 -10.66 20.57
N ASN A 290 -9.53 -10.86 19.61
CA ASN A 290 -9.28 -11.47 18.32
C ASN A 290 -8.98 -10.43 17.20
N VAL A 291 -8.72 -9.18 17.57
CA VAL A 291 -8.36 -8.10 16.63
C VAL A 291 -6.97 -7.57 16.96
N MET A 292 -6.12 -7.44 15.94
CA MET A 292 -4.86 -6.72 16.01
C MET A 292 -4.99 -5.41 15.25
N ILE A 293 -4.68 -4.29 15.92
CA ILE A 293 -4.77 -2.93 15.38
C ILE A 293 -3.39 -2.31 15.30
N THR A 294 -3.09 -1.68 14.17
CA THR A 294 -1.94 -0.76 14.03
C THR A 294 -2.37 0.52 13.31
N PRO A 295 -1.74 1.66 13.60
CA PRO A 295 -2.19 2.97 13.12
C PRO A 295 -1.59 3.33 11.74
N HIS A 296 -1.92 2.56 10.72
CA HIS A 296 -1.52 2.77 9.32
C HIS A 296 0.01 2.85 9.15
N ILE A 297 0.72 1.83 9.67
CA ILE A 297 2.20 1.80 9.74
C ILE A 297 2.82 0.58 9.05
N SER A 298 2.04 -0.26 8.38
CA SER A 298 2.56 -1.44 7.69
C SER A 298 3.57 -1.11 6.59
N GLY A 299 3.48 0.09 6.00
CA GLY A 299 4.38 0.60 4.98
C GLY A 299 4.81 2.05 5.25
N PRO A 300 5.69 2.33 6.24
CA PRO A 300 6.14 3.69 6.52
C PRO A 300 7.02 4.23 5.39
N SER A 301 6.78 5.47 4.95
CA SER A 301 7.56 6.10 3.87
C SER A 301 8.89 6.66 4.36
N PHE A 302 8.87 7.64 5.28
CA PHE A 302 10.07 8.28 5.83
C PHE A 302 10.15 8.09 7.35
N GLY A 303 11.39 8.07 7.87
CA GLY A 303 11.66 7.93 9.31
C GLY A 303 11.52 6.52 9.87
N GLY A 304 10.98 5.55 9.12
CA GLY A 304 10.70 4.21 9.60
C GLY A 304 11.70 3.14 9.15
N ASN A 305 12.15 3.19 7.89
CA ASN A 305 13.03 2.18 7.32
C ASN A 305 13.90 2.75 6.21
N GLN A 306 15.24 2.66 6.35
CA GLN A 306 16.19 3.22 5.39
C GLN A 306 16.06 2.57 4.01
N GLN A 307 15.89 1.26 3.93
CA GLN A 307 15.77 0.56 2.64
C GLN A 307 14.55 0.99 1.84
N VAL A 308 13.43 1.29 2.52
CA VAL A 308 12.23 1.84 1.87
C VAL A 308 12.52 3.26 1.35
N GLN A 309 13.17 4.08 2.15
CA GLN A 309 13.56 5.44 1.76
C GLN A 309 14.49 5.44 0.53
N ASP A 310 15.49 4.56 0.53
CA ASP A 310 16.41 4.39 -0.59
C ASP A 310 15.66 4.01 -1.88
N THR A 311 14.71 3.07 -1.76
CA THR A 311 13.87 2.66 -2.91
C THR A 311 12.96 3.79 -3.40
N ILE A 312 12.36 4.57 -2.48
CA ILE A 312 11.56 5.75 -2.84
C ILE A 312 12.41 6.74 -3.64
N TRP A 313 13.59 7.08 -3.13
CA TRP A 313 14.47 8.03 -3.81
C TRP A 313 15.03 7.50 -5.13
N GLU A 314 15.31 6.19 -5.23
CA GLU A 314 15.68 5.56 -6.50
C GLU A 314 14.59 5.76 -7.56
N ILE A 315 13.33 5.46 -7.24
CA ILE A 315 12.17 5.69 -8.14
C ILE A 315 12.04 7.17 -8.51
N CYS A 316 12.15 8.07 -7.52
CA CYS A 316 12.07 9.51 -7.76
C CYS A 316 13.17 10.00 -8.70
N MET A 317 14.41 9.53 -8.52
CA MET A 317 15.55 9.92 -9.35
C MET A 317 15.46 9.32 -10.76
N GLU A 318 14.98 8.09 -10.92
CA GLU A 318 14.74 7.48 -12.24
C GLU A 318 13.68 8.29 -13.01
N ASN A 319 12.54 8.59 -12.39
CA ASN A 319 11.50 9.40 -13.02
C ASN A 319 11.96 10.83 -13.30
N MET A 320 12.81 11.41 -12.45
CA MET A 320 13.39 12.72 -12.70
C MET A 320 14.29 12.69 -13.94
N GLU A 321 15.07 11.63 -14.14
CA GLU A 321 15.89 11.46 -15.35
C GLU A 321 15.01 11.35 -16.60
N HIS A 322 13.96 10.52 -16.56
CA HIS A 322 12.97 10.39 -17.64
C HIS A 322 12.30 11.75 -17.94
N PHE A 323 11.89 12.49 -16.92
CA PHE A 323 11.29 13.81 -17.10
C PHE A 323 12.22 14.81 -17.76
N LEU A 324 13.49 14.83 -17.36
CA LEU A 324 14.48 15.74 -17.95
C LEU A 324 14.79 15.38 -19.40
N ASN A 325 14.84 14.09 -19.72
CA ASN A 325 15.10 13.55 -21.05
C ASN A 325 13.86 13.54 -21.96
N GLN A 326 12.68 13.88 -21.44
CA GLN A 326 11.37 13.78 -22.14
C GLN A 326 11.02 12.33 -22.53
N GLU A 327 11.42 11.38 -21.70
CA GLU A 327 11.08 9.97 -21.79
C GLU A 327 9.78 9.65 -21.03
N PRO A 328 9.08 8.54 -21.34
CA PRO A 328 7.90 8.14 -20.60
C PRO A 328 8.20 7.92 -19.11
N LEU A 329 7.40 8.53 -18.24
CA LEU A 329 7.50 8.35 -16.79
C LEU A 329 7.00 6.97 -16.37
N GLN A 330 7.60 6.42 -15.31
CA GLN A 330 7.17 5.17 -14.68
C GLN A 330 6.16 5.45 -13.56
N HIS A 331 5.37 4.43 -13.20
CA HIS A 331 4.39 4.51 -12.11
C HIS A 331 3.40 5.68 -12.25
N VAL A 332 2.97 5.94 -13.48
CA VAL A 332 1.95 6.97 -13.76
C VAL A 332 0.64 6.52 -13.15
N VAL A 333 0.04 7.41 -12.37
CA VAL A 333 -1.27 7.20 -11.77
C VAL A 333 -2.36 7.44 -12.84
N ASP A 334 -3.18 6.42 -13.04
CA ASP A 334 -4.39 6.56 -13.85
C ASP A 334 -5.44 7.33 -13.04
N LEU A 335 -5.67 8.58 -13.39
CA LEU A 335 -6.63 9.45 -12.70
C LEU A 335 -8.08 8.97 -12.84
N GLU A 336 -8.41 8.18 -13.86
CA GLU A 336 -9.77 7.61 -14.01
C GLU A 336 -9.92 6.35 -13.18
N ALA A 337 -8.94 5.47 -13.19
CA ALA A 337 -8.93 4.26 -12.37
C ALA A 337 -8.69 4.53 -10.88
N GLY A 338 -8.04 5.65 -10.54
CA GLY A 338 -7.80 6.09 -9.17
C GLY A 338 -6.51 5.55 -8.52
N TYR A 339 -5.59 4.95 -9.29
CA TYR A 339 -4.34 4.36 -8.78
C TYR A 339 -3.29 4.17 -9.87
#